data_ad14b9e3cb2810435e0e1fae9a85b843
#
_entry.id   ad14b9e3cb2810435e0e1fae9a85b843
#
_cell.length_a   1.000
_cell.length_b   1.000
_cell.length_c   1.000
_cell.angle_alpha   90.00
_cell.angle_beta   90.00
_cell.angle_gamma   90.00
#
_symmetry.space_group_name_H-M   'P 1'
#
loop_
_entity.id
_entity.type
_entity.pdbx_description
1 polymer ?
#
loop_
_entity_poly.entity_id
_entity_poly.type
_entity_poly.pdbx_seq_one_letter_code
_entity_poly.pdbx_strand_id
1 'polypeptide(L)'
;LHTAYRRQRQMCIRDRFGTGKTMLQHQFAKWSNADIIVYIGCGERGNEMTDVLEEFPRLIDKRTGMPMIERTVLIANTSNMPVAAREASIYTGITIAEYYRDMGFDVAIMADSTSRWAEALREISGRLEEMPAEQGFPSYLPSRLSEFYGRAGLVKSYSGKMGSVTIIGAVSPQGSDFSEPVTQNTKRFVHTFWGLDRDLAYSRHYPAVNWNISYSEYLDNLQSWYEENVDVDFLECRQKIVSILEEENELLEIARVVGQDVLSDSKRLVLEVAKAIRVGFLQQNAMSDIDSQVPLIKQYKMMQTIILLYERALKLIEKRIPLSEIKKLGFFEEYVKLKMNVANDDLGKFSELNSRIKNRLKKLEDEYVEHI
;
A
#
# COMPACT_ATOMS: atom_id res chain seq x y z
N LEU A 1 -3.87 -4.77 -15.43
CA LEU A 1 -3.63 -5.82 -14.43
C LEU A 1 -4.25 -7.11 -14.93
N HIS A 2 -3.40 -8.10 -15.27
CA HIS A 2 -3.73 -9.30 -16.01
C HIS A 2 -4.56 -10.34 -15.22
N THR A 3 -5.13 -11.31 -15.92
CA THR A 3 -6.10 -12.31 -15.45
C THR A 3 -5.67 -13.11 -14.20
N ALA A 4 -4.38 -13.34 -13.98
CA ALA A 4 -3.89 -13.97 -12.76
C ALA A 4 -4.06 -13.09 -11.50
N TYR A 5 -4.06 -11.78 -11.65
CA TYR A 5 -4.29 -10.79 -10.59
C TYR A 5 -5.73 -10.74 -10.08
N ARG A 6 -6.67 -11.35 -10.78
CA ARG A 6 -8.11 -11.20 -10.55
C ARG A 6 -8.71 -12.27 -9.66
N ARG A 7 -7.91 -13.18 -9.11
CA ARG A 7 -8.38 -14.18 -8.15
C ARG A 7 -8.46 -13.56 -6.77
N GLN A 8 -9.66 -13.33 -6.28
CA GLN A 8 -10.02 -12.85 -4.95
C GLN A 8 -9.14 -11.70 -4.40
N ARG A 9 -9.62 -10.47 -4.43
CA ARG A 9 -8.91 -9.30 -3.88
C ARG A 9 -9.70 -8.72 -2.73
N GLN A 10 -9.28 -9.10 -1.55
CA GLN A 10 -9.78 -8.57 -0.30
C GLN A 10 -8.66 -7.74 0.30
N MET A 11 -8.88 -6.43 0.41
CA MET A 11 -7.89 -5.50 0.94
C MET A 11 -8.50 -4.72 2.10
N CYS A 12 -7.72 -4.51 3.13
CA CYS A 12 -8.10 -3.66 4.24
C CYS A 12 -7.09 -2.53 4.40
N ILE A 13 -7.60 -1.31 4.49
CA ILE A 13 -6.83 -0.12 4.85
C ILE A 13 -7.24 0.27 6.25
N ARG A 14 -6.28 0.33 7.15
CA ARG A 14 -6.51 0.75 8.52
C ARG A 14 -6.06 2.18 8.73
N ASP A 15 -6.85 2.96 9.44
CA ASP A 15 -6.53 4.35 9.74
C ASP A 15 -6.70 4.76 11.20
N ARG A 16 -5.90 5.78 11.55
CA ARG A 16 -6.19 6.80 12.56
C ARG A 16 -6.61 8.09 11.85
N PHE A 17 -7.40 8.92 12.52
CA PHE A 17 -7.75 10.26 12.05
C PHE A 17 -6.50 11.00 11.51
N GLY A 18 -6.56 11.47 10.25
CA GLY A 18 -5.54 12.31 9.64
C GLY A 18 -4.33 11.60 9.00
N THR A 19 -4.33 10.27 8.89
CA THR A 19 -3.23 9.54 8.22
C THR A 19 -3.38 9.42 6.70
N GLY A 20 -4.46 9.96 6.13
CA GLY A 20 -4.67 10.00 4.68
C GLY A 20 -5.45 8.82 4.09
N LYS A 21 -6.27 8.13 4.87
CA LYS A 21 -7.11 6.99 4.42
C LYS A 21 -7.94 7.32 3.18
N THR A 22 -8.76 8.36 3.26
CA THR A 22 -9.63 8.80 2.16
C THR A 22 -8.83 9.19 0.93
N MET A 23 -7.72 9.93 1.12
CA MET A 23 -6.80 10.28 0.02
C MET A 23 -6.19 9.04 -0.64
N LEU A 24 -5.81 8.03 0.15
CA LEU A 24 -5.28 6.78 -0.39
C LEU A 24 -6.34 6.03 -1.21
N GLN A 25 -7.58 5.98 -0.74
CA GLN A 25 -8.69 5.38 -1.48
C GLN A 25 -9.00 6.15 -2.78
N HIS A 26 -8.94 7.49 -2.76
CA HIS A 26 -9.09 8.31 -3.98
C HIS A 26 -7.97 8.02 -4.99
N GLN A 27 -6.72 7.85 -4.53
CA GLN A 27 -5.62 7.46 -5.41
C GLN A 27 -5.83 6.05 -5.99
N PHE A 28 -6.32 5.10 -5.22
CA PHE A 28 -6.66 3.78 -5.75
C PHE A 28 -7.80 3.86 -6.77
N ALA A 29 -8.84 4.63 -6.50
CA ALA A 29 -9.90 4.86 -7.47
C ALA A 29 -9.36 5.46 -8.77
N LYS A 30 -8.53 6.51 -8.66
CA LYS A 30 -7.94 7.21 -9.81
C LYS A 30 -7.06 6.31 -10.67
N TRP A 31 -6.25 5.45 -10.05
CA TRP A 31 -5.27 4.63 -10.75
C TRP A 31 -5.71 3.18 -10.96
N SER A 32 -6.90 2.82 -10.47
CA SER A 32 -7.49 1.51 -10.68
C SER A 32 -7.78 1.27 -12.16
N ASN A 33 -7.47 0.06 -12.62
CA ASN A 33 -7.85 -0.43 -13.94
C ASN A 33 -9.22 -1.14 -13.94
N ALA A 34 -9.98 -1.07 -12.84
CA ALA A 34 -11.36 -1.53 -12.80
C ALA A 34 -12.22 -0.72 -13.81
N ASP A 35 -13.20 -1.38 -14.41
CA ASP A 35 -14.11 -0.72 -15.33
C ASP A 35 -15.11 0.17 -14.57
N ILE A 36 -15.55 -0.29 -13.41
CA ILE A 36 -16.51 0.39 -12.55
C ILE A 36 -15.99 0.47 -11.13
N ILE A 37 -16.20 1.63 -10.50
CA ILE A 37 -15.89 1.88 -9.10
C ILE A 37 -17.21 2.02 -8.35
N VAL A 38 -17.34 1.29 -7.24
CA VAL A 38 -18.44 1.46 -6.30
C VAL A 38 -17.86 2.04 -5.02
N TYR A 39 -18.10 3.33 -4.79
CA TYR A 39 -17.65 4.00 -3.57
C TYR A 39 -18.80 4.01 -2.55
N ILE A 40 -18.57 3.41 -1.40
CA ILE A 40 -19.56 3.30 -0.30
C ILE A 40 -19.04 4.15 0.87
N GLY A 41 -19.61 5.33 1.04
CA GLY A 41 -19.47 6.11 2.27
C GLY A 41 -20.45 5.58 3.32
N CYS A 42 -19.95 4.85 4.29
CA CYS A 42 -20.75 4.22 5.32
C CYS A 42 -20.54 4.92 6.67
N GLY A 43 -21.47 5.80 7.05
CA GLY A 43 -21.42 6.56 8.30
C GLY A 43 -20.32 7.62 8.34
N GLU A 44 -19.85 8.07 7.19
CA GLU A 44 -18.81 9.09 7.07
C GLU A 44 -19.37 10.51 7.26
N ARG A 45 -18.49 11.49 7.41
CA ARG A 45 -18.89 12.89 7.57
C ARG A 45 -19.42 13.44 6.26
N GLY A 46 -20.42 14.33 6.35
CA GLY A 46 -21.01 14.96 5.17
C GLY A 46 -20.00 15.72 4.31
N ASN A 47 -19.04 16.41 4.93
CA ASN A 47 -17.98 17.10 4.20
C ASN A 47 -17.06 16.16 3.41
N GLU A 48 -16.68 15.00 3.96
CA GLU A 48 -15.87 14.00 3.24
C GLU A 48 -16.60 13.46 2.02
N MET A 49 -17.92 13.25 2.13
CA MET A 49 -18.75 12.86 0.99
C MET A 49 -18.89 13.97 -0.06
N THR A 50 -18.95 15.24 0.40
CA THR A 50 -18.96 16.40 -0.51
C THR A 50 -17.64 16.50 -1.27
N ASP A 51 -16.51 16.26 -0.61
CA ASP A 51 -15.20 16.27 -1.25
C ASP A 51 -15.13 15.23 -2.40
N VAL A 52 -15.66 14.01 -2.17
CA VAL A 52 -15.74 12.98 -3.23
C VAL A 52 -16.61 13.45 -4.39
N LEU A 53 -17.77 14.06 -4.11
CA LEU A 53 -18.67 14.58 -5.14
C LEU A 53 -18.07 15.72 -5.95
N GLU A 54 -17.18 16.53 -5.35
CA GLU A 54 -16.50 17.63 -6.05
C GLU A 54 -15.24 17.19 -6.79
N GLU A 55 -14.47 16.24 -6.22
CA GLU A 55 -13.22 15.79 -6.81
C GLU A 55 -13.40 14.83 -7.99
N PHE A 56 -14.28 13.83 -7.88
CA PHE A 56 -14.43 12.80 -8.92
C PHE A 56 -14.86 13.34 -10.30
N PRO A 57 -15.69 14.36 -10.42
CA PRO A 57 -15.95 14.99 -11.71
C PRO A 57 -14.75 15.73 -12.32
N ARG A 58 -13.80 16.18 -11.47
CA ARG A 58 -12.58 16.89 -11.91
C ARG A 58 -11.46 15.94 -12.29
N LEU A 59 -11.46 14.73 -11.73
CA LEU A 59 -10.46 13.70 -12.04
C LEU A 59 -10.79 13.06 -13.39
N ILE A 60 -9.80 13.06 -14.28
CA ILE A 60 -9.93 12.45 -15.61
C ILE A 60 -9.32 11.03 -15.54
N ASP A 61 -10.10 10.04 -15.98
CA ASP A 61 -9.60 8.70 -16.21
C ASP A 61 -8.67 8.69 -17.42
N LYS A 62 -7.39 8.38 -17.21
CA LYS A 62 -6.38 8.37 -18.29
C LYS A 62 -6.66 7.32 -19.38
N ARG A 63 -7.48 6.30 -19.10
CA ARG A 63 -7.81 5.25 -20.07
C ARG A 63 -8.91 5.71 -21.05
N THR A 64 -9.90 6.41 -20.53
CA THR A 64 -11.09 6.79 -21.30
C THR A 64 -11.09 8.27 -21.71
N GLY A 65 -10.32 9.11 -21.02
CA GLY A 65 -10.37 10.57 -21.18
C GLY A 65 -11.62 11.22 -20.59
N MET A 66 -12.49 10.44 -19.95
CA MET A 66 -13.75 10.91 -19.35
C MET A 66 -13.57 11.19 -17.86
N PRO A 67 -14.44 12.04 -17.25
CA PRO A 67 -14.44 12.22 -15.81
C PRO A 67 -14.66 10.90 -15.06
N MET A 68 -13.98 10.71 -13.93
CA MET A 68 -14.09 9.47 -13.14
C MET A 68 -15.50 9.19 -12.64
N ILE A 69 -16.31 10.22 -12.46
CA ILE A 69 -17.71 10.08 -12.04
C ILE A 69 -18.53 9.24 -13.02
N GLU A 70 -18.20 9.25 -14.32
CA GLU A 70 -18.89 8.47 -15.34
C GLU A 70 -18.80 6.95 -15.15
N ARG A 71 -17.75 6.48 -14.46
CA ARG A 71 -17.58 5.07 -14.12
C ARG A 71 -17.73 4.78 -12.63
N THR A 72 -18.27 5.73 -11.86
CA THR A 72 -18.37 5.62 -10.40
C THR A 72 -19.83 5.56 -9.95
N VAL A 73 -20.15 4.56 -9.17
CA VAL A 73 -21.40 4.50 -8.40
C VAL A 73 -21.09 4.98 -6.98
N LEU A 74 -21.73 6.05 -6.54
CA LEU A 74 -21.56 6.61 -5.22
C LEU A 74 -22.76 6.29 -4.33
N ILE A 75 -22.51 5.61 -3.21
CA ILE A 75 -23.49 5.35 -2.15
C ILE A 75 -23.08 6.19 -0.94
N ALA A 76 -23.80 7.28 -0.73
CA ALA A 76 -23.51 8.22 0.34
C ALA A 76 -24.43 7.95 1.54
N ASN A 77 -23.90 7.35 2.59
CA ASN A 77 -24.54 7.28 3.89
C ASN A 77 -23.72 8.08 4.90
N THR A 78 -24.26 9.22 5.33
CA THR A 78 -23.60 10.10 6.28
C THR A 78 -23.93 9.72 7.73
N SER A 79 -23.11 10.17 8.68
CA SER A 79 -23.20 9.81 10.10
C SER A 79 -24.50 10.23 10.79
N ASN A 80 -25.25 11.18 10.20
CA ASN A 80 -26.54 11.66 10.70
C ASN A 80 -27.76 10.85 10.15
N MET A 81 -27.53 9.91 9.23
CA MET A 81 -28.58 9.06 8.68
C MET A 81 -28.94 7.91 9.65
N PRO A 82 -30.16 7.33 9.53
CA PRO A 82 -30.59 6.21 10.36
C PRO A 82 -29.63 5.02 10.31
N VAL A 83 -29.49 4.32 11.43
CA VAL A 83 -28.59 3.17 11.57
C VAL A 83 -28.88 2.05 10.58
N ALA A 84 -30.17 1.76 10.34
CA ALA A 84 -30.58 0.75 9.36
C ALA A 84 -30.16 1.11 7.93
N ALA A 85 -30.15 2.40 7.57
CA ALA A 85 -29.65 2.84 6.27
C ALA A 85 -28.12 2.67 6.18
N ARG A 86 -27.41 2.85 7.32
CA ARG A 86 -25.96 2.60 7.39
C ARG A 86 -25.63 1.13 7.17
N GLU A 87 -26.36 0.24 7.84
CA GLU A 87 -26.21 -1.20 7.60
C GLU A 87 -26.50 -1.58 6.15
N ALA A 88 -27.62 -1.11 5.60
CA ALA A 88 -28.07 -1.42 4.25
C ALA A 88 -27.10 -0.91 3.16
N SER A 89 -26.33 0.15 3.41
CA SER A 89 -25.43 0.75 2.40
C SER A 89 -24.37 -0.24 1.89
N ILE A 90 -23.82 -1.06 2.76
CA ILE A 90 -22.83 -2.08 2.41
C ILE A 90 -23.45 -3.15 1.50
N TYR A 91 -24.64 -3.65 1.84
CA TYR A 91 -25.33 -4.67 1.04
C TYR A 91 -25.78 -4.12 -0.31
N THR A 92 -26.24 -2.88 -0.34
CA THR A 92 -26.59 -2.19 -1.60
C THR A 92 -25.37 -2.09 -2.51
N GLY A 93 -24.22 -1.66 -1.98
CA GLY A 93 -23.00 -1.49 -2.74
C GLY A 93 -22.47 -2.79 -3.33
N ILE A 94 -22.41 -3.85 -2.51
CA ILE A 94 -21.90 -5.14 -3.02
C ILE A 94 -22.88 -5.76 -4.04
N THR A 95 -24.18 -5.59 -3.87
CA THR A 95 -25.18 -6.09 -4.83
C THR A 95 -25.06 -5.40 -6.18
N ILE A 96 -24.87 -4.08 -6.20
CA ILE A 96 -24.63 -3.31 -7.44
C ILE A 96 -23.31 -3.78 -8.09
N ALA A 97 -22.25 -3.97 -7.30
CA ALA A 97 -20.98 -4.44 -7.82
C ALA A 97 -21.07 -5.83 -8.46
N GLU A 98 -21.81 -6.76 -7.83
CA GLU A 98 -22.05 -8.10 -8.38
C GLU A 98 -22.87 -8.05 -9.66
N TYR A 99 -23.85 -7.16 -9.74
CA TYR A 99 -24.63 -6.95 -10.97
C TYR A 99 -23.73 -6.59 -12.15
N TYR A 100 -22.81 -5.64 -11.97
CA TYR A 100 -21.86 -5.28 -13.01
C TYR A 100 -20.83 -6.39 -13.30
N ARG A 101 -20.36 -7.08 -12.25
CA ARG A 101 -19.49 -8.27 -12.41
C ARG A 101 -20.15 -9.32 -13.33
N ASP A 102 -21.42 -9.59 -13.10
CA ASP A 102 -22.15 -10.61 -13.86
C ASP A 102 -22.39 -10.17 -15.33
N MET A 103 -22.33 -8.89 -15.60
CA MET A 103 -22.27 -8.34 -16.95
C MET A 103 -20.89 -8.49 -17.63
N GLY A 104 -19.86 -8.89 -16.88
CA GLY A 104 -18.50 -9.09 -17.37
C GLY A 104 -17.56 -7.91 -17.13
N PHE A 105 -17.90 -6.98 -16.23
CA PHE A 105 -17.04 -5.89 -15.85
C PHE A 105 -16.14 -6.23 -14.65
N ASP A 106 -14.99 -5.55 -14.58
CA ASP A 106 -14.13 -5.55 -13.43
C ASP A 106 -14.53 -4.40 -12.50
N VAL A 107 -14.97 -4.73 -11.30
CA VAL A 107 -15.52 -3.77 -10.34
C VAL A 107 -14.60 -3.64 -9.12
N ALA A 108 -14.30 -2.40 -8.72
CA ALA A 108 -13.61 -2.11 -7.47
C ALA A 108 -14.56 -1.44 -6.48
N ILE A 109 -14.71 -2.04 -5.30
CA ILE A 109 -15.47 -1.47 -4.18
C ILE A 109 -14.50 -0.77 -3.24
N MET A 110 -14.81 0.50 -2.90
CA MET A 110 -14.16 1.27 -1.84
C MET A 110 -15.17 1.45 -0.72
N ALA A 111 -15.00 0.74 0.41
CA ALA A 111 -15.91 0.83 1.55
C ALA A 111 -15.29 1.68 2.67
N ASP A 112 -15.77 2.89 2.84
CA ASP A 112 -15.33 3.85 3.85
C ASP A 112 -16.47 4.19 4.83
N SER A 113 -16.54 3.63 6.05
CA SER A 113 -15.65 2.62 6.60
C SER A 113 -16.46 1.41 7.12
N THR A 114 -15.87 0.23 7.04
CA THR A 114 -16.50 -0.99 7.58
C THR A 114 -16.60 -0.98 9.10
N SER A 115 -15.79 -0.18 9.81
CA SER A 115 -15.96 0.05 11.27
C SER A 115 -17.30 0.70 11.60
N ARG A 116 -17.73 1.68 10.80
CA ARG A 116 -19.03 2.34 10.98
C ARG A 116 -20.19 1.40 10.68
N TRP A 117 -20.00 0.49 9.73
CA TRP A 117 -20.96 -0.59 9.50
C TRP A 117 -21.04 -1.53 10.70
N ALA A 118 -19.93 -1.95 11.28
CA ALA A 118 -19.90 -2.77 12.48
C ALA A 118 -20.54 -2.06 13.70
N GLU A 119 -20.32 -0.74 13.86
CA GLU A 119 -21.01 0.07 14.85
C GLU A 119 -22.54 0.05 14.64
N ALA A 120 -23.01 0.09 13.39
CA ALA A 120 -24.43 -0.03 13.09
C ALA A 120 -24.99 -1.40 13.50
N LEU A 121 -24.26 -2.48 13.20
CA LEU A 121 -24.63 -3.83 13.65
C LEU A 121 -24.72 -3.91 15.17
N ARG A 122 -23.77 -3.32 15.90
CA ARG A 122 -23.77 -3.25 17.37
C ARG A 122 -24.99 -2.49 17.91
N GLU A 123 -25.32 -1.35 17.29
CA GLU A 123 -26.47 -0.54 17.72
C GLU A 123 -27.80 -1.26 17.44
N ILE A 124 -27.94 -1.93 16.31
CA ILE A 124 -29.14 -2.70 15.96
C ILE A 124 -29.32 -3.88 16.93
N SER A 125 -28.26 -4.67 17.15
CA SER A 125 -28.32 -5.81 18.09
C SER A 125 -28.66 -5.37 19.52
N GLY A 126 -28.13 -4.22 19.96
CA GLY A 126 -28.46 -3.65 21.25
C GLY A 126 -29.93 -3.22 21.37
N ARG A 127 -30.52 -2.67 20.29
CA ARG A 127 -31.96 -2.33 20.26
C ARG A 127 -32.88 -3.57 20.21
N LEU A 128 -32.37 -4.67 19.66
CA LEU A 128 -33.05 -5.96 19.62
C LEU A 128 -32.85 -6.79 20.90
N GLU A 129 -32.12 -6.23 21.87
CA GLU A 129 -31.79 -6.90 23.15
C GLU A 129 -31.05 -8.25 22.95
N GLU A 130 -30.29 -8.39 21.86
CA GLU A 130 -29.48 -9.56 21.61
C GLU A 130 -28.28 -9.62 22.59
N MET A 131 -27.86 -10.84 22.97
CA MET A 131 -26.76 -11.02 23.90
C MET A 131 -25.44 -10.50 23.22
N PRO A 132 -24.79 -9.50 23.83
CA PRO A 132 -23.55 -8.96 23.26
C PRO A 132 -22.39 -9.95 23.45
N ALA A 133 -21.49 -9.99 22.45
CA ALA A 133 -20.21 -10.65 22.55
C ALA A 133 -19.10 -9.64 22.95
N GLU A 134 -17.89 -9.86 22.48
CA GLU A 134 -16.72 -9.05 22.79
C GLU A 134 -16.92 -7.56 22.47
N GLN A 135 -16.61 -6.68 23.41
CA GLN A 135 -16.75 -5.21 23.31
C GLN A 135 -18.17 -4.73 22.90
N GLY A 136 -19.19 -5.50 23.19
CA GLY A 136 -20.58 -5.14 22.88
C GLY A 136 -20.99 -5.36 21.42
N PHE A 137 -20.17 -5.98 20.60
CA PHE A 137 -20.52 -6.36 19.24
C PHE A 137 -21.38 -7.64 19.24
N PRO A 138 -22.24 -7.83 18.21
CA PRO A 138 -23.01 -9.07 18.09
C PRO A 138 -22.08 -10.26 17.80
N SER A 139 -22.46 -11.45 18.28
CA SER A 139 -21.70 -12.69 18.07
C SER A 139 -21.55 -13.07 16.60
N TYR A 140 -22.42 -12.59 15.73
CA TYR A 140 -22.39 -12.83 14.28
C TYR A 140 -21.55 -11.82 13.48
N LEU A 141 -20.89 -10.86 14.12
CA LEU A 141 -20.01 -9.89 13.44
C LEU A 141 -18.95 -10.58 12.53
N PRO A 142 -18.23 -11.63 12.99
CA PRO A 142 -17.27 -12.31 12.14
C PRO A 142 -17.91 -12.91 10.88
N SER A 143 -19.08 -13.52 11.01
CA SER A 143 -19.80 -14.10 9.86
C SER A 143 -20.22 -13.03 8.84
N ARG A 144 -20.70 -11.88 9.30
CA ARG A 144 -21.06 -10.77 8.41
C ARG A 144 -19.87 -10.20 7.66
N LEU A 145 -18.73 -10.04 8.33
CA LEU A 145 -17.48 -9.61 7.69
C LEU A 145 -17.00 -10.65 6.66
N SER A 146 -17.02 -11.93 7.03
CA SER A 146 -16.66 -13.03 6.13
C SER A 146 -17.56 -13.08 4.90
N GLU A 147 -18.87 -12.96 5.06
CA GLU A 147 -19.84 -12.91 3.96
C GLU A 147 -19.57 -11.74 3.01
N PHE A 148 -19.30 -10.55 3.54
CA PHE A 148 -19.02 -9.36 2.74
C PHE A 148 -17.71 -9.52 1.94
N TYR A 149 -16.60 -9.82 2.62
CA TYR A 149 -15.30 -9.98 1.95
C TYR A 149 -15.24 -11.22 1.05
N GLY A 150 -15.94 -12.30 1.40
CA GLY A 150 -16.01 -13.52 0.62
C GLY A 150 -16.70 -13.37 -0.75
N ARG A 151 -17.43 -12.25 -0.97
CA ARG A 151 -18.05 -11.94 -2.27
C ARG A 151 -17.08 -11.36 -3.29
N ALA A 152 -15.84 -11.02 -2.88
CA ALA A 152 -14.79 -10.61 -3.80
C ALA A 152 -14.25 -11.81 -4.58
N GLY A 153 -14.00 -11.63 -5.86
CA GLY A 153 -13.38 -12.68 -6.68
C GLY A 153 -13.61 -12.51 -8.17
N LEU A 154 -12.94 -13.36 -8.93
CA LEU A 154 -13.12 -13.52 -10.36
C LEU A 154 -14.15 -14.63 -10.60
N VAL A 155 -15.20 -14.33 -11.34
CA VAL A 155 -16.32 -15.22 -11.59
C VAL A 155 -16.60 -15.33 -13.08
N LYS A 156 -16.92 -16.53 -13.53
CA LYS A 156 -17.53 -16.76 -14.85
C LYS A 156 -19.04 -16.75 -14.66
N SER A 157 -19.72 -15.76 -15.19
CA SER A 157 -21.17 -15.62 -15.07
C SER A 157 -21.91 -16.68 -15.89
N TYR A 158 -23.20 -16.86 -15.63
CA TYR A 158 -24.05 -17.77 -16.42
C TYR A 158 -24.13 -17.36 -17.91
N SER A 159 -23.89 -16.10 -18.24
CA SER A 159 -23.77 -15.62 -19.63
C SER A 159 -22.44 -16.02 -20.30
N GLY A 160 -21.55 -16.69 -19.58
CA GLY A 160 -20.22 -17.10 -20.07
C GLY A 160 -19.16 -15.98 -20.01
N LYS A 161 -19.52 -14.75 -19.59
CA LYS A 161 -18.59 -13.64 -19.44
C LYS A 161 -17.78 -13.75 -18.13
N MET A 162 -16.54 -13.32 -18.17
CA MET A 162 -15.69 -13.19 -16.99
C MET A 162 -15.82 -11.79 -16.42
N GLY A 163 -16.02 -11.69 -15.12
CA GLY A 163 -16.04 -10.42 -14.40
C GLY A 163 -15.44 -10.59 -13.01
N SER A 164 -15.01 -9.50 -12.39
CA SER A 164 -14.39 -9.55 -11.07
C SER A 164 -14.91 -8.46 -10.13
N VAL A 165 -14.89 -8.77 -8.82
CA VAL A 165 -15.08 -7.80 -7.74
C VAL A 165 -13.83 -7.77 -6.89
N THR A 166 -13.27 -6.59 -6.70
CA THR A 166 -12.20 -6.30 -5.74
C THR A 166 -12.76 -5.44 -4.62
N ILE A 167 -12.60 -5.85 -3.36
CA ILE A 167 -13.09 -5.09 -2.20
C ILE A 167 -11.92 -4.48 -1.46
N ILE A 168 -11.97 -3.16 -1.25
CA ILE A 168 -11.04 -2.39 -0.44
C ILE A 168 -11.85 -1.79 0.71
N GLY A 169 -11.78 -2.44 1.87
CA GLY A 169 -12.46 -1.98 3.08
C GLY A 169 -11.54 -1.14 3.95
N ALA A 170 -12.03 -0.01 4.42
CA ALA A 170 -11.34 0.80 5.40
C ALA A 170 -11.83 0.46 6.81
N VAL A 171 -10.87 0.27 7.73
CA VAL A 171 -11.14 0.04 9.15
C VAL A 171 -10.52 1.17 9.96
N SER A 172 -11.31 1.77 10.85
CA SER A 172 -10.89 2.91 11.69
C SER A 172 -11.11 2.57 13.17
N PRO A 173 -10.22 1.78 13.80
CA PRO A 173 -10.36 1.38 15.19
C PRO A 173 -10.21 2.59 16.12
N GLN A 174 -11.07 2.65 17.15
CA GLN A 174 -10.98 3.68 18.18
C GLN A 174 -9.67 3.53 18.97
N GLY A 175 -9.02 4.66 19.28
CA GLY A 175 -7.79 4.67 20.07
C GLY A 175 -6.58 3.98 19.41
N SER A 176 -6.69 3.54 18.15
CA SER A 176 -5.69 2.74 17.42
C SER A 176 -5.42 1.37 18.04
N ASP A 177 -6.38 0.84 18.75
CA ASP A 177 -6.30 -0.47 19.34
C ASP A 177 -6.46 -1.55 18.27
N PHE A 178 -5.36 -2.29 18.02
CA PHE A 178 -5.37 -3.44 17.09
C PHE A 178 -6.13 -4.63 17.62
N SER A 179 -6.44 -4.68 18.93
CA SER A 179 -7.21 -5.76 19.55
C SER A 179 -8.70 -5.60 19.34
N GLU A 180 -9.16 -4.48 18.75
CA GLU A 180 -10.57 -4.26 18.45
C GLU A 180 -11.15 -5.42 17.61
N PRO A 181 -12.34 -5.97 17.95
CA PRO A 181 -12.91 -7.13 17.26
C PRO A 181 -13.10 -6.95 15.76
N VAL A 182 -13.47 -5.75 15.30
CA VAL A 182 -13.65 -5.46 13.86
C VAL A 182 -12.35 -5.60 13.12
N THR A 183 -11.26 -5.01 13.62
CA THR A 183 -9.93 -5.07 13.03
C THR A 183 -9.39 -6.50 13.02
N GLN A 184 -9.50 -7.21 14.14
CA GLN A 184 -9.01 -8.58 14.28
C GLN A 184 -9.74 -9.54 13.35
N ASN A 185 -11.08 -9.46 13.29
CA ASN A 185 -11.84 -10.31 12.40
C ASN A 185 -11.61 -9.96 10.93
N THR A 186 -11.50 -8.66 10.58
CA THR A 186 -11.18 -8.26 9.21
C THR A 186 -9.85 -8.86 8.76
N LYS A 187 -8.79 -8.78 9.59
CA LYS A 187 -7.49 -9.37 9.28
C LYS A 187 -7.51 -10.88 9.01
N ARG A 188 -8.47 -11.61 9.61
CA ARG A 188 -8.64 -13.05 9.36
C ARG A 188 -9.20 -13.38 7.98
N PHE A 189 -9.93 -12.45 7.36
CA PHE A 189 -10.64 -12.68 6.11
C PHE A 189 -10.00 -12.00 4.90
N VAL A 190 -9.10 -11.01 5.13
CA VAL A 190 -8.43 -10.29 4.04
C VAL A 190 -7.01 -10.82 3.82
N HIS A 191 -6.65 -11.02 2.55
CA HIS A 191 -5.32 -11.47 2.19
C HIS A 191 -4.30 -10.34 2.03
N THR A 192 -4.75 -9.09 2.03
CA THR A 192 -3.87 -7.91 1.99
C THR A 192 -4.32 -6.90 3.03
N PHE A 193 -3.36 -6.43 3.81
CA PHE A 193 -3.59 -5.46 4.86
C PHE A 193 -2.55 -4.33 4.76
N TRP A 194 -3.02 -3.09 4.73
CA TRP A 194 -2.19 -1.89 4.78
C TRP A 194 -2.43 -1.14 6.08
N GLY A 195 -1.45 -1.17 6.96
CA GLY A 195 -1.48 -0.44 8.21
C GLY A 195 -0.99 0.99 8.01
N LEU A 196 -1.87 1.98 8.13
CA LEU A 196 -1.46 3.38 8.15
C LEU A 196 -0.88 3.74 9.52
N ASP A 197 0.19 4.51 9.51
CA ASP A 197 0.94 4.89 10.69
C ASP A 197 0.91 6.41 10.89
N ARG A 198 0.66 6.80 12.15
CA ARG A 198 0.56 8.20 12.53
C ARG A 198 1.91 8.91 12.53
N ASP A 199 2.96 8.22 12.96
CA ASP A 199 4.29 8.81 13.06
C ASP A 199 4.88 9.05 11.66
N LEU A 200 4.60 8.15 10.70
CA LEU A 200 4.89 8.38 9.29
C LEU A 200 4.13 9.59 8.74
N ALA A 201 2.84 9.73 9.05
CA ALA A 201 2.05 10.89 8.62
C ALA A 201 2.57 12.19 9.23
N TYR A 202 2.92 12.22 10.51
CA TYR A 202 3.49 13.40 11.17
C TYR A 202 4.87 13.76 10.62
N SER A 203 5.67 12.78 10.24
CA SER A 203 6.95 13.03 9.55
C SER A 203 6.78 13.42 8.08
N ARG A 204 5.53 13.55 7.61
CA ARG A 204 5.16 13.84 6.21
C ARG A 204 5.66 12.79 5.22
N HIS A 205 5.80 11.56 5.67
CA HIS A 205 6.04 10.43 4.80
C HIS A 205 4.70 9.91 4.26
N TYR A 206 4.44 10.12 2.97
CA TYR A 206 3.22 9.68 2.30
C TYR A 206 3.56 8.75 1.11
N PRO A 207 2.73 7.71 0.85
CA PRO A 207 1.63 7.24 1.71
C PRO A 207 2.15 6.77 3.06
N ALA A 208 1.38 7.05 4.14
CA ALA A 208 1.78 6.72 5.50
C ALA A 208 1.58 5.21 5.83
N VAL A 209 1.87 4.35 4.86
CA VAL A 209 1.76 2.89 4.98
C VAL A 209 2.99 2.34 5.69
N ASN A 210 2.79 1.75 6.85
CA ASN A 210 3.86 1.12 7.61
C ASN A 210 4.17 -0.27 7.03
N TRP A 211 5.36 -0.42 6.48
CA TRP A 211 5.83 -1.64 5.81
C TRP A 211 6.08 -2.81 6.75
N ASN A 212 6.31 -2.58 8.06
CA ASN A 212 6.55 -3.63 9.05
C ASN A 212 5.26 -4.35 9.48
N ILE A 213 4.10 -3.67 9.39
CA ILE A 213 2.80 -4.22 9.81
C ILE A 213 1.88 -4.55 8.63
N SER A 214 2.24 -4.09 7.44
CA SER A 214 1.49 -4.33 6.21
C SER A 214 1.94 -5.63 5.57
N TYR A 215 0.99 -6.39 5.02
CA TYR A 215 1.29 -7.67 4.38
C TYR A 215 0.40 -7.93 3.16
N SER A 216 0.83 -8.88 2.34
CA SER A 216 0.04 -9.45 1.25
C SER A 216 0.36 -10.94 1.12
N GLU A 217 -0.67 -11.77 1.18
CA GLU A 217 -0.59 -13.22 0.99
C GLU A 217 -0.67 -13.63 -0.49
N TYR A 218 -0.78 -12.65 -1.39
CA TYR A 218 -0.88 -12.93 -2.83
C TYR A 218 0.46 -13.17 -3.52
N LEU A 219 1.59 -12.96 -2.86
CA LEU A 219 2.91 -12.98 -3.48
C LEU A 219 3.23 -14.31 -4.14
N ASP A 220 3.01 -15.42 -3.43
CA ASP A 220 3.28 -16.77 -3.95
C ASP A 220 2.38 -17.09 -5.15
N ASN A 221 1.12 -16.68 -5.09
CA ASN A 221 0.17 -16.88 -6.19
C ASN A 221 0.46 -16.01 -7.42
N LEU A 222 1.24 -14.94 -7.26
CA LEU A 222 1.57 -13.97 -8.30
C LEU A 222 3.01 -14.11 -8.80
N GLN A 223 3.78 -15.06 -8.28
CA GLN A 223 5.18 -15.25 -8.65
C GLN A 223 5.35 -15.36 -10.16
N SER A 224 4.67 -16.31 -10.80
CA SER A 224 4.76 -16.52 -12.26
C SER A 224 4.39 -15.26 -13.05
N TRP A 225 3.41 -14.50 -12.54
CA TRP A 225 3.04 -13.23 -13.20
C TRP A 225 4.16 -12.18 -13.12
N TYR A 226 4.83 -12.05 -11.96
CA TYR A 226 5.97 -11.11 -11.83
C TYR A 226 7.14 -11.54 -12.71
N GLU A 227 7.44 -12.84 -12.77
CA GLU A 227 8.49 -13.39 -13.62
C GLU A 227 8.23 -13.10 -15.10
N GLU A 228 6.99 -13.25 -15.58
CA GLU A 228 6.62 -13.00 -16.97
C GLU A 228 6.52 -11.52 -17.35
N ASN A 229 6.10 -10.64 -16.43
CA ASN A 229 5.72 -9.25 -16.74
C ASN A 229 6.71 -8.21 -16.20
N VAL A 230 7.62 -8.59 -15.30
CA VAL A 230 8.61 -7.67 -14.74
C VAL A 230 10.01 -8.24 -14.88
N ASP A 231 10.37 -9.21 -14.05
CA ASP A 231 11.64 -9.93 -14.09
C ASP A 231 11.61 -11.11 -13.12
N VAL A 232 12.44 -12.14 -13.36
CA VAL A 232 12.56 -13.35 -12.53
C VAL A 232 13.00 -12.99 -11.09
N ASP A 233 13.90 -11.99 -10.96
CA ASP A 233 14.46 -11.58 -9.68
C ASP A 233 13.62 -10.55 -8.91
N PHE A 234 12.41 -10.19 -9.40
CA PHE A 234 11.61 -9.12 -8.78
C PHE A 234 11.26 -9.42 -7.32
N LEU A 235 10.78 -10.63 -7.03
CA LEU A 235 10.40 -11.02 -5.66
C LEU A 235 11.62 -11.16 -4.74
N GLU A 236 12.75 -11.62 -5.25
CA GLU A 236 14.00 -11.67 -4.49
C GLU A 236 14.48 -10.26 -4.11
N CYS A 237 14.47 -9.32 -5.07
CA CYS A 237 14.79 -7.92 -4.81
C CYS A 237 13.87 -7.32 -3.75
N ARG A 238 12.55 -7.59 -3.85
CA ARG A 238 11.58 -7.16 -2.84
C ARG A 238 11.92 -7.71 -1.46
N GLN A 239 12.23 -9.01 -1.36
CA GLN A 239 12.55 -9.65 -0.08
C GLN A 239 13.80 -9.03 0.55
N LYS A 240 14.85 -8.74 -0.23
CA LYS A 240 16.05 -8.05 0.25
C LYS A 240 15.73 -6.65 0.80
N ILE A 241 14.87 -5.88 0.12
CA ILE A 241 14.43 -4.56 0.60
C ILE A 241 13.69 -4.68 1.94
N VAL A 242 12.77 -5.63 2.05
CA VAL A 242 12.03 -5.87 3.31
C VAL A 242 12.97 -6.24 4.43
N SER A 243 13.91 -7.15 4.20
CA SER A 243 14.91 -7.57 5.20
C SER A 243 15.78 -6.40 5.69
N ILE A 244 16.20 -5.50 4.80
CA ILE A 244 16.94 -4.28 5.19
C ILE A 244 16.11 -3.36 6.09
N LEU A 245 14.82 -3.22 5.80
CA LEU A 245 13.92 -2.37 6.59
C LEU A 245 13.57 -3.01 7.96
N GLU A 246 13.48 -4.33 8.02
CA GLU A 246 13.32 -5.08 9.28
C GLU A 246 14.57 -4.92 10.17
N GLU A 247 15.76 -5.11 9.59
CA GLU A 247 17.03 -4.91 10.29
C GLU A 247 17.20 -3.47 10.78
N GLU A 248 16.79 -2.47 9.97
CA GLU A 248 16.77 -1.06 10.41
C GLU A 248 15.95 -0.88 11.68
N ASN A 249 14.77 -1.49 11.75
CA ASN A 249 13.90 -1.33 12.91
C ASN A 249 14.55 -1.85 14.19
N GLU A 250 15.19 -3.02 14.13
CA GLU A 250 15.96 -3.59 15.24
C GLU A 250 17.14 -2.69 15.64
N LEU A 251 17.88 -2.19 14.65
CA LEU A 251 19.02 -1.31 14.89
C LEU A 251 18.63 0.04 15.48
N LEU A 252 17.47 0.58 15.13
CA LEU A 252 16.95 1.82 15.71
C LEU A 252 16.61 1.66 17.19
N GLU A 253 16.08 0.51 17.61
CA GLU A 253 15.84 0.21 19.03
C GLU A 253 17.15 0.16 19.80
N ILE A 254 18.17 -0.50 19.25
CA ILE A 254 19.51 -0.56 19.86
C ILE A 254 20.12 0.85 19.93
N ALA A 255 20.05 1.62 18.82
CA ALA A 255 20.60 2.96 18.74
C ALA A 255 19.97 3.97 19.71
N ARG A 256 18.70 3.80 20.06
CA ARG A 256 18.02 4.60 21.09
C ARG A 256 18.64 4.43 22.48
N VAL A 257 19.16 3.23 22.78
CA VAL A 257 19.73 2.92 24.09
C VAL A 257 21.21 3.28 24.18
N VAL A 258 22.00 2.91 23.17
CA VAL A 258 23.47 3.02 23.21
C VAL A 258 24.04 4.18 22.38
N GLY A 259 23.22 4.85 21.57
CA GLY A 259 23.65 5.85 20.61
C GLY A 259 24.08 5.25 19.27
N GLN A 260 23.90 6.03 18.18
CA GLN A 260 24.24 5.58 16.82
C GLN A 260 25.78 5.46 16.61
N ASP A 261 26.57 6.20 17.36
CA ASP A 261 28.03 6.24 17.23
C ASP A 261 28.73 4.94 17.67
N VAL A 262 28.05 4.13 18.45
CA VAL A 262 28.57 2.83 18.92
C VAL A 262 28.36 1.72 17.88
N LEU A 263 27.52 1.94 16.90
CA LEU A 263 27.26 0.94 15.86
C LEU A 263 28.45 0.80 14.91
N SER A 264 28.74 -0.45 14.51
CA SER A 264 29.74 -0.73 13.46
C SER A 264 29.35 -0.09 12.11
N ASP A 265 30.33 0.16 11.25
CA ASP A 265 30.07 0.76 9.94
C ASP A 265 29.13 -0.09 9.07
N SER A 266 29.13 -1.41 9.20
CA SER A 266 28.17 -2.29 8.53
C SER A 266 26.73 -2.02 8.99
N LYS A 267 26.51 -1.85 10.28
CA LYS A 267 25.20 -1.53 10.86
C LYS A 267 24.75 -0.11 10.50
N ARG A 268 25.69 0.85 10.51
CA ARG A 268 25.42 2.21 10.03
C ARG A 268 25.06 2.24 8.54
N LEU A 269 25.68 1.38 7.72
CA LEU A 269 25.32 1.24 6.32
C LEU A 269 23.88 0.81 6.14
N VAL A 270 23.38 -0.17 6.93
CA VAL A 270 21.98 -0.58 6.90
C VAL A 270 21.05 0.61 7.16
N LEU A 271 21.34 1.43 8.18
CA LEU A 271 20.56 2.62 8.49
C LEU A 271 20.53 3.65 7.33
N GLU A 272 21.67 3.87 6.68
CA GLU A 272 21.74 4.80 5.53
C GLU A 272 20.98 4.27 4.30
N VAL A 273 21.12 2.98 4.00
CA VAL A 273 20.39 2.33 2.89
C VAL A 273 18.89 2.31 3.16
N ALA A 274 18.47 1.95 4.35
CA ALA A 274 17.06 1.95 4.74
C ALA A 274 16.47 3.38 4.67
N LYS A 275 17.20 4.40 5.10
CA LYS A 275 16.80 5.80 4.93
C LYS A 275 16.64 6.16 3.45
N ALA A 276 17.57 5.75 2.59
CA ALA A 276 17.48 5.98 1.15
C ALA A 276 16.27 5.25 0.54
N ILE A 277 15.97 4.03 0.98
CA ILE A 277 14.77 3.29 0.57
C ILE A 277 13.50 4.02 0.99
N ARG A 278 13.39 4.44 2.24
CA ARG A 278 12.20 5.13 2.75
C ARG A 278 11.92 6.42 1.96
N VAL A 279 12.91 7.25 1.77
CA VAL A 279 12.74 8.57 1.14
C VAL A 279 12.73 8.47 -0.39
N GLY A 280 13.61 7.66 -0.96
CA GLY A 280 13.78 7.56 -2.42
C GLY A 280 12.83 6.59 -3.10
N PHE A 281 12.36 5.55 -2.41
CA PHE A 281 11.54 4.49 -3.00
C PHE A 281 10.12 4.46 -2.44
N LEU A 282 9.93 4.38 -1.11
CA LEU A 282 8.63 4.21 -0.49
C LEU A 282 7.80 5.50 -0.45
N GLN A 283 8.43 6.65 -0.15
CA GLN A 283 7.73 7.92 -0.13
C GLN A 283 7.31 8.33 -1.55
N GLN A 284 6.05 8.73 -1.71
CA GLN A 284 5.49 9.16 -3.00
C GLN A 284 4.82 10.53 -2.90
N ASN A 285 4.86 11.27 -4.00
CA ASN A 285 4.16 12.55 -4.14
C ASN A 285 2.97 12.38 -5.10
N ALA A 286 1.76 12.36 -4.56
CA ALA A 286 0.53 12.22 -5.34
C ALA A 286 0.27 13.39 -6.31
N MET A 287 0.92 14.55 -6.09
CA MET A 287 0.79 15.73 -6.95
C MET A 287 1.78 15.75 -8.11
N SER A 288 2.71 14.80 -8.16
CA SER A 288 3.67 14.68 -9.26
C SER A 288 3.18 13.65 -10.28
N ASP A 289 3.11 14.01 -11.55
CA ASP A 289 2.72 13.08 -12.62
C ASP A 289 3.70 11.90 -12.77
N ILE A 290 4.98 12.12 -12.44
CA ILE A 290 6.02 11.08 -12.50
C ILE A 290 5.90 10.11 -11.33
N ASP A 291 5.55 10.61 -10.14
CA ASP A 291 5.61 9.85 -8.89
C ASP A 291 4.25 9.33 -8.41
N SER A 292 3.14 9.93 -8.87
CA SER A 292 1.78 9.49 -8.50
C SER A 292 1.48 8.06 -8.97
N GLN A 293 2.08 7.61 -10.08
CA GLN A 293 2.03 6.25 -10.58
C GLN A 293 3.37 5.82 -11.15
N VAL A 294 4.10 5.01 -10.41
CA VAL A 294 5.40 4.48 -10.83
C VAL A 294 5.22 3.07 -11.43
N PRO A 295 5.59 2.83 -12.70
CA PRO A 295 5.52 1.50 -13.31
C PRO A 295 6.35 0.45 -12.56
N LEU A 296 5.87 -0.80 -12.53
CA LEU A 296 6.56 -1.89 -11.83
C LEU A 296 8.00 -2.11 -12.31
N ILE A 297 8.25 -1.96 -13.62
CA ILE A 297 9.59 -2.09 -14.19
C ILE A 297 10.52 -1.00 -13.63
N LYS A 298 10.04 0.25 -13.47
CA LYS A 298 10.83 1.31 -12.85
C LYS A 298 11.09 1.01 -11.37
N GLN A 299 10.07 0.56 -10.63
CA GLN A 299 10.23 0.14 -9.24
C GLN A 299 11.30 -0.97 -9.12
N TYR A 300 11.28 -1.96 -10.00
CA TYR A 300 12.28 -3.01 -10.04
C TYR A 300 13.70 -2.46 -10.27
N LYS A 301 13.88 -1.57 -11.26
CA LYS A 301 15.18 -0.93 -11.49
C LYS A 301 15.68 -0.12 -10.30
N MET A 302 14.79 0.54 -9.59
CA MET A 302 15.11 1.24 -8.34
C MET A 302 15.58 0.27 -7.26
N MET A 303 14.87 -0.86 -7.06
CA MET A 303 15.27 -1.89 -6.11
C MET A 303 16.65 -2.47 -6.46
N GLN A 304 16.88 -2.82 -7.72
CA GLN A 304 18.18 -3.32 -8.18
C GLN A 304 19.31 -2.33 -7.91
N THR A 305 19.08 -1.04 -8.12
CA THR A 305 20.11 0.00 -7.93
C THR A 305 20.50 0.14 -6.46
N ILE A 306 19.54 0.19 -5.54
CA ILE A 306 19.87 0.32 -4.12
C ILE A 306 20.49 -0.96 -3.54
N ILE A 307 20.05 -2.13 -3.98
CA ILE A 307 20.66 -3.41 -3.58
C ILE A 307 22.10 -3.50 -4.08
N LEU A 308 22.36 -3.11 -5.34
CA LEU A 308 23.72 -3.06 -5.88
C LEU A 308 24.62 -2.13 -5.05
N LEU A 309 24.12 -0.95 -4.70
CA LEU A 309 24.86 0.02 -3.87
C LEU A 309 25.15 -0.58 -2.49
N TYR A 310 24.16 -1.19 -1.85
CA TYR A 310 24.30 -1.85 -0.54
C TYR A 310 25.33 -2.96 -0.55
N GLU A 311 25.19 -3.93 -1.47
CA GLU A 311 26.09 -5.10 -1.56
C GLU A 311 27.55 -4.70 -1.86
N ARG A 312 27.74 -3.68 -2.71
CA ARG A 312 29.09 -3.18 -3.00
C ARG A 312 29.68 -2.40 -1.84
N ALA A 313 28.89 -1.54 -1.19
CA ALA A 313 29.35 -0.81 -0.02
C ALA A 313 29.71 -1.75 1.15
N LEU A 314 28.90 -2.80 1.36
CA LEU A 314 29.17 -3.79 2.39
C LEU A 314 30.51 -4.49 2.18
N LYS A 315 30.82 -4.92 0.92
CA LYS A 315 32.11 -5.52 0.57
C LYS A 315 33.29 -4.59 0.82
N LEU A 316 33.14 -3.28 0.63
CA LEU A 316 34.19 -2.30 0.93
C LEU A 316 34.40 -2.15 2.43
N ILE A 317 33.34 -2.14 3.23
CA ILE A 317 33.43 -2.10 4.70
C ILE A 317 34.13 -3.37 5.25
N GLU A 318 33.82 -4.55 4.70
CA GLU A 318 34.52 -5.80 5.02
C GLU A 318 36.03 -5.71 4.75
N LYS A 319 36.44 -4.93 3.75
CA LYS A 319 37.82 -4.58 3.45
C LYS A 319 38.38 -3.42 4.28
N ARG A 320 37.67 -3.02 5.34
CA ARG A 320 38.02 -1.94 6.28
C ARG A 320 38.02 -0.53 5.70
N ILE A 321 37.31 -0.30 4.59
CA ILE A 321 37.08 1.05 4.07
C ILE A 321 35.97 1.69 4.89
N PRO A 322 36.20 2.87 5.51
CA PRO A 322 35.19 3.53 6.34
C PRO A 322 33.96 3.93 5.56
N LEU A 323 32.77 3.81 6.19
CA LEU A 323 31.51 4.24 5.59
C LEU A 323 31.52 5.73 5.19
N SER A 324 32.26 6.57 5.92
CA SER A 324 32.39 8.00 5.62
C SER A 324 32.95 8.26 4.22
N GLU A 325 33.89 7.45 3.74
CA GLU A 325 34.47 7.59 2.39
C GLU A 325 33.47 7.17 1.30
N ILE A 326 32.71 6.10 1.56
CA ILE A 326 31.65 5.65 0.66
C ILE A 326 30.56 6.73 0.53
N LYS A 327 30.17 7.37 1.64
CA LYS A 327 29.17 8.45 1.67
C LYS A 327 29.64 9.69 0.89
N LYS A 328 30.92 10.04 0.91
CA LYS A 328 31.46 11.17 0.13
C LYS A 328 31.22 11.04 -1.37
N LEU A 329 31.01 9.83 -1.90
CA LEU A 329 30.68 9.61 -3.31
C LEU A 329 29.30 10.14 -3.71
N GLY A 330 28.38 10.41 -2.75
CA GLY A 330 27.08 11.03 -2.98
C GLY A 330 26.02 10.14 -3.61
N PHE A 331 26.23 8.82 -3.72
CA PHE A 331 25.29 7.92 -4.39
C PHE A 331 23.97 7.72 -3.64
N PHE A 332 23.96 7.84 -2.30
CA PHE A 332 22.73 7.75 -1.52
C PHE A 332 21.79 8.94 -1.81
N GLU A 333 22.33 10.15 -1.86
CA GLU A 333 21.61 11.38 -2.20
C GLU A 333 21.15 11.38 -3.66
N GLU A 334 21.97 10.84 -4.57
CA GLU A 334 21.61 10.68 -5.98
C GLU A 334 20.45 9.70 -6.13
N TYR A 335 20.50 8.57 -5.43
CA TYR A 335 19.42 7.58 -5.43
C TYR A 335 18.09 8.17 -4.94
N VAL A 336 18.10 8.93 -3.86
CA VAL A 336 16.89 9.58 -3.32
C VAL A 336 16.22 10.47 -4.37
N LYS A 337 16.99 11.16 -5.19
CA LYS A 337 16.48 12.04 -6.25
C LYS A 337 16.10 11.31 -7.54
N LEU A 338 16.55 10.08 -7.70
CA LEU A 338 16.47 9.32 -8.96
C LEU A 338 15.02 9.14 -9.44
N LYS A 339 14.10 8.84 -8.52
CA LYS A 339 12.69 8.61 -8.84
C LYS A 339 12.05 9.80 -9.56
N MET A 340 12.37 11.01 -9.12
CA MET A 340 11.84 12.26 -9.67
C MET A 340 12.58 12.70 -10.94
N ASN A 341 13.89 12.38 -11.02
CA ASN A 341 14.75 12.83 -12.11
C ASN A 341 14.69 11.94 -13.35
N VAL A 342 14.16 10.72 -13.20
CA VAL A 342 14.03 9.76 -14.30
C VAL A 342 12.57 9.64 -14.71
N ALA A 343 12.25 9.95 -15.94
CA ALA A 343 10.92 9.75 -16.48
C ALA A 343 10.53 8.26 -16.47
N ASN A 344 9.24 7.97 -16.44
CA ASN A 344 8.75 6.59 -16.30
C ASN A 344 9.05 5.70 -17.52
N ASP A 345 9.39 6.29 -18.65
CA ASP A 345 9.74 5.68 -19.94
C ASP A 345 11.28 5.67 -20.22
N ASP A 346 12.06 6.47 -19.49
CA ASP A 346 13.51 6.58 -19.67
C ASP A 346 14.29 5.75 -18.63
N LEU A 347 14.25 4.43 -18.76
CA LEU A 347 14.91 3.53 -17.82
C LEU A 347 16.41 3.35 -18.03
N GLY A 348 16.98 3.90 -19.11
CA GLY A 348 18.40 3.82 -19.43
C GLY A 348 19.31 4.45 -18.36
N LYS A 349 18.85 5.53 -17.73
CA LYS A 349 19.56 6.24 -16.65
C LYS A 349 19.90 5.37 -15.44
N PHE A 350 19.07 4.34 -15.15
CA PHE A 350 19.40 3.38 -14.08
C PHE A 350 20.64 2.56 -14.41
N SER A 351 20.78 2.14 -15.67
CA SER A 351 21.94 1.37 -16.13
C SER A 351 23.23 2.21 -16.11
N GLU A 352 23.13 3.49 -16.48
CA GLU A 352 24.23 4.45 -16.38
C GLU A 352 24.67 4.66 -14.93
N LEU A 353 23.71 4.89 -14.01
CA LEU A 353 24.01 5.04 -12.59
C LEU A 353 24.63 3.77 -12.01
N ASN A 354 24.08 2.60 -12.32
CA ASN A 354 24.61 1.31 -11.86
C ASN A 354 26.07 1.11 -12.33
N SER A 355 26.39 1.50 -13.56
CA SER A 355 27.75 1.45 -14.09
C SER A 355 28.69 2.43 -13.37
N ARG A 356 28.22 3.63 -13.08
CA ARG A 356 28.98 4.64 -12.31
C ARG A 356 29.24 4.17 -10.88
N ILE A 357 28.24 3.60 -10.22
CA ILE A 357 28.37 3.02 -8.86
C ILE A 357 29.47 1.94 -8.88
N LYS A 358 29.37 0.97 -9.80
CA LYS A 358 30.37 -0.11 -9.92
C LYS A 358 31.79 0.44 -10.10
N ASN A 359 31.97 1.38 -11.03
CA ASN A 359 33.28 1.89 -11.39
C ASN A 359 33.91 2.76 -10.27
N ARG A 360 33.09 3.63 -9.64
CA ARG A 360 33.57 4.51 -8.57
C ARG A 360 33.91 3.76 -7.29
N LEU A 361 33.05 2.77 -6.90
CA LEU A 361 33.33 1.95 -5.73
C LEU A 361 34.56 1.05 -5.96
N LYS A 362 34.74 0.52 -7.17
CA LYS A 362 35.96 -0.21 -7.51
C LYS A 362 37.20 0.69 -7.44
N LYS A 363 37.12 1.90 -7.99
CA LYS A 363 38.24 2.87 -7.92
C LYS A 363 38.59 3.20 -6.46
N LEU A 364 37.58 3.41 -5.59
CA LEU A 364 37.82 3.62 -4.17
C LEU A 364 38.49 2.41 -3.50
N GLU A 365 38.13 1.20 -3.90
CA GLU A 365 38.78 -0.03 -3.45
C GLU A 365 40.24 -0.06 -3.84
N ASP A 366 40.56 0.21 -5.13
CA ASP A 366 41.90 0.20 -5.66
C ASP A 366 42.79 1.26 -4.97
N GLU A 367 42.27 2.48 -4.76
CA GLU A 367 42.95 3.58 -4.05
C GLU A 367 43.31 3.20 -2.60
N TYR A 368 42.41 2.46 -1.89
CA TYR A 368 42.66 2.03 -0.51
C TYR A 368 43.63 0.85 -0.41
N VAL A 369 43.68 -0.04 -1.41
CA VAL A 369 44.61 -1.17 -1.44
C VAL A 369 46.05 -0.68 -1.72
N GLU A 370 46.19 0.40 -2.49
CA GLU A 370 47.51 0.99 -2.78
C GLU A 370 48.11 1.76 -1.55
N HIS A 371 47.29 2.11 -0.57
CA HIS A 371 47.70 2.86 0.65
C HIS A 371 47.92 1.98 1.89
N ILE A 372 47.70 0.66 1.80
CA ILE A 372 47.97 -0.32 2.84
C ILE A 372 49.20 -1.13 2.49
#